data_183e4d4cca7fafc6b9a629f44d099c06
#
_entry.id   183e4d4cca7fafc6b9a629f44d099c06
#
_cell.length_a   1.000
_cell.length_b   1.000
_cell.length_c   1.000
_cell.angle_alpha   90.00
_cell.angle_beta   90.00
_cell.angle_gamma   90.00
#
_symmetry.space_group_name_H-M   'P 1'
#
loop_
_entity.id
_entity.type
_entity.pdbx_description
1 polymer ?
#
loop_
_entity_poly.entity_id
_entity_poly.type
_entity_poly.pdbx_seq_one_letter_code
_entity_poly.pdbx_strand_id
1 'polypeptide(L)'
;SGALVSAAKTVLRDRFPRRAITFACLILLGILGAPAMAAPVNLPGAVQPGHDRPLPQPPRTPPNFDFSVEAPHRSAVPRAVDEIKFNLVDIHIEGAKTLPASQFRPLYQNLIGKQISLANIFDVADGIEKAYRSAGYLLVRAYVPPQHVSDGIFTIQVVEGYVESTSVQGASPETQRILKGYLAPVLNEHPLRLTTIERALLMSNDVPGVTATGVLRPAANVPGASDLVLTVTQPELEA
;
A
#
# COMPACT_ATOMS: atom_id res chain seq x y z
N SER A 1 4.91 -56.15 -23.19
CA SER A 1 3.56 -56.53 -22.75
C SER A 1 2.88 -55.33 -22.19
N GLY A 2 2.11 -54.71 -22.84
CA GLY A 2 0.73 -54.92 -23.27
C GLY A 2 -0.08 -53.91 -22.52
N ALA A 3 -0.57 -52.98 -23.13
CA ALA A 3 -1.80 -52.85 -23.89
C ALA A 3 -2.96 -52.27 -23.09
N LEU A 4 -3.46 -51.13 -23.56
CA LEU A 4 -4.87 -50.86 -23.90
C LEU A 4 -5.81 -50.63 -22.73
N VAL A 5 -6.62 -49.61 -22.70
CA VAL A 5 -7.79 -49.22 -23.55
C VAL A 5 -8.27 -47.88 -23.00
N SER A 6 -8.30 -46.74 -23.70
CA SER A 6 -9.28 -46.31 -24.72
C SER A 6 -10.70 -46.04 -24.20
N ALA A 7 -11.11 -44.80 -24.51
CA ALA A 7 -12.45 -44.34 -24.87
C ALA A 7 -13.45 -44.13 -23.72
N ALA A 8 -14.20 -43.08 -23.64
CA ALA A 8 -15.20 -42.47 -24.51
C ALA A 8 -15.53 -41.09 -23.95
N LYS A 9 -15.52 -39.99 -24.63
CA LYS A 9 -16.43 -39.50 -25.67
C LYS A 9 -17.93 -39.72 -25.37
N THR A 10 -18.62 -38.63 -25.14
CA THR A 10 -20.00 -38.35 -25.66
C THR A 10 -20.50 -37.11 -24.94
N VAL A 11 -20.48 -35.88 -25.50
CA VAL A 11 -21.47 -35.30 -26.42
C VAL A 11 -22.92 -35.42 -25.93
N LEU A 12 -23.45 -34.28 -25.57
CA LEU A 12 -24.84 -33.85 -25.88
C LEU A 12 -24.95 -32.37 -25.47
N ARG A 13 -24.89 -31.51 -26.21
CA ARG A 13 -25.56 -30.70 -27.22
C ARG A 13 -27.04 -31.08 -27.44
N ASP A 14 -27.92 -30.19 -27.08
CA ASP A 14 -29.16 -29.81 -27.78
C ASP A 14 -30.00 -28.89 -26.88
N ARG A 15 -30.22 -27.73 -27.36
CA ARG A 15 -31.26 -27.19 -28.22
C ARG A 15 -32.36 -26.45 -27.46
N PHE A 16 -32.39 -25.17 -27.71
CA PHE A 16 -33.59 -24.30 -27.66
C PHE A 16 -34.75 -24.87 -28.48
N PRO A 17 -36.04 -24.51 -28.16
CA PRO A 17 -36.69 -23.71 -29.13
C PRO A 17 -37.51 -22.53 -28.60
N ARG A 18 -37.41 -21.47 -29.40
CA ARG A 18 -38.39 -20.40 -29.51
C ARG A 18 -39.73 -21.00 -29.93
N ARG A 19 -40.84 -20.50 -29.33
CA ARG A 19 -42.14 -20.36 -30.02
C ARG A 19 -42.96 -19.24 -29.39
N ALA A 20 -43.14 -18.22 -30.21
CA ALA A 20 -44.18 -17.25 -30.14
C ALA A 20 -45.53 -17.91 -30.39
N ILE A 21 -46.61 -17.50 -29.76
CA ILE A 21 -47.97 -17.57 -30.24
C ILE A 21 -48.73 -16.33 -29.78
N THR A 22 -49.19 -15.69 -30.77
CA THR A 22 -50.07 -14.52 -30.89
C THR A 22 -51.55 -14.89 -30.63
N PHE A 23 -52.34 -13.84 -30.34
CA PHE A 23 -53.82 -13.66 -30.50
C PHE A 23 -54.77 -14.26 -29.45
N ALA A 24 -55.52 -13.40 -28.78
CA ALA A 24 -56.90 -13.14 -29.17
C ALA A 24 -57.53 -12.05 -28.33
N CYS A 25 -58.10 -11.14 -29.03
CA CYS A 25 -59.03 -10.07 -28.71
C CYS A 25 -60.32 -10.64 -28.14
N LEU A 26 -60.87 -10.10 -27.04
CA LEU A 26 -62.33 -10.02 -26.90
C LEU A 26 -62.75 -8.84 -25.99
N ILE A 27 -63.54 -8.03 -26.57
CA ILE A 27 -64.26 -6.88 -26.07
C ILE A 27 -65.41 -7.35 -25.16
N LEU A 28 -65.62 -6.72 -24.02
CA LEU A 28 -66.96 -6.46 -23.47
C LEU A 28 -66.95 -5.37 -22.39
N LEU A 29 -67.40 -4.22 -22.75
CA LEU A 29 -68.50 -3.40 -22.19
C LEU A 29 -68.52 -3.09 -20.70
N GLY A 30 -68.15 -1.88 -20.37
CA GLY A 30 -68.89 -0.86 -19.66
C GLY A 30 -69.29 -1.14 -18.19
N ILE A 31 -68.74 -0.35 -17.30
CA ILE A 31 -69.46 0.28 -16.20
C ILE A 31 -68.78 1.60 -15.92
N LEU A 32 -69.47 2.71 -16.08
CA LEU A 32 -69.14 4.06 -15.64
C LEU A 32 -68.94 4.05 -14.10
N GLY A 33 -67.67 4.12 -13.66
CA GLY A 33 -67.33 4.47 -12.29
C GLY A 33 -66.70 5.87 -12.29
N ALA A 34 -67.43 6.85 -11.74
CA ALA A 34 -66.91 8.21 -11.55
C ALA A 34 -65.65 8.24 -10.78
N PRO A 35 -64.67 9.07 -11.17
CA PRO A 35 -63.43 9.22 -10.33
C PRO A 35 -63.89 9.97 -9.06
N ALA A 36 -63.83 9.29 -7.92
CA ALA A 36 -63.85 9.95 -6.63
C ALA A 36 -62.54 10.81 -6.53
N MET A 37 -62.73 12.12 -6.62
CA MET A 37 -61.70 13.09 -6.29
C MET A 37 -61.37 12.91 -4.81
N ALA A 38 -60.31 12.21 -4.51
CA ALA A 38 -59.72 12.18 -3.20
C ALA A 38 -59.18 13.59 -2.90
N ALA A 39 -59.76 14.28 -1.94
CA ALA A 39 -59.23 15.54 -1.43
C ALA A 39 -57.79 15.32 -0.93
N PRO A 40 -56.87 16.26 -1.17
CA PRO A 40 -55.53 16.15 -0.65
C PRO A 40 -55.60 16.18 0.88
N VAL A 41 -55.18 15.05 1.50
CA VAL A 41 -54.95 14.98 2.95
C VAL A 41 -53.73 15.81 3.27
N ASN A 42 -53.96 16.99 3.86
CA ASN A 42 -52.88 17.82 4.38
C ASN A 42 -52.30 17.14 5.63
N LEU A 43 -51.21 16.39 5.46
CA LEU A 43 -50.45 15.81 6.55
C LEU A 43 -49.69 16.94 7.25
N PRO A 44 -49.68 17.00 8.61
CA PRO A 44 -48.88 17.97 9.35
C PRO A 44 -47.41 17.88 8.89
N GLY A 45 -46.76 19.03 8.71
CA GLY A 45 -45.42 19.18 8.10
C GLY A 45 -44.24 18.40 8.75
N ALA A 46 -44.54 17.57 9.76
CA ALA A 46 -43.57 16.69 10.41
C ALA A 46 -43.28 15.35 9.68
N VAL A 47 -44.05 15.04 8.61
CA VAL A 47 -43.93 13.74 7.91
C VAL A 47 -43.75 13.94 6.40
N GLN A 48 -43.14 15.04 5.97
CA GLN A 48 -42.76 15.18 4.57
C GLN A 48 -41.45 14.44 4.33
N PRO A 49 -41.42 13.40 3.45
CA PRO A 49 -40.18 12.77 3.04
C PRO A 49 -39.37 13.78 2.22
N GLY A 50 -38.34 14.33 2.79
CA GLY A 50 -37.50 15.31 2.09
C GLY A 50 -36.75 16.30 3.01
N HIS A 51 -37.07 16.32 4.30
CA HIS A 51 -36.37 17.19 5.26
C HIS A 51 -35.12 16.54 5.87
N ASP A 52 -34.92 15.22 5.69
CA ASP A 52 -33.71 14.54 6.04
C ASP A 52 -32.72 14.49 4.85
N ARG A 53 -32.56 15.62 4.17
CA ARG A 53 -31.38 15.75 3.32
C ARG A 53 -30.17 15.80 4.25
N PRO A 54 -29.28 14.77 4.25
CA PRO A 54 -28.05 14.87 5.00
C PRO A 54 -27.40 16.18 4.59
N LEU A 55 -27.12 17.05 5.54
CA LEU A 55 -26.29 18.23 5.29
C LEU A 55 -25.06 17.76 4.51
N PRO A 56 -24.67 18.42 3.41
CA PRO A 56 -23.44 18.09 2.72
C PRO A 56 -22.35 18.11 3.76
N GLN A 57 -21.82 16.93 4.09
CA GLN A 57 -20.64 16.87 4.95
C GLN A 57 -19.56 17.61 4.17
N PRO A 58 -18.90 18.60 4.81
CA PRO A 58 -17.78 19.24 4.16
C PRO A 58 -16.83 18.14 3.69
N PRO A 59 -16.19 18.28 2.52
CA PRO A 59 -15.21 17.30 2.05
C PRO A 59 -14.28 17.03 3.22
N ARG A 60 -14.22 15.77 3.67
CA ARG A 60 -13.24 15.37 4.67
C ARG A 60 -11.91 15.63 4.01
N THR A 61 -11.24 16.69 4.44
CA THR A 61 -9.84 16.91 4.08
C THR A 61 -9.12 15.60 4.40
N PRO A 62 -8.43 14.98 3.45
CA PRO A 62 -7.68 13.77 3.78
C PRO A 62 -6.81 14.10 4.98
N PRO A 63 -6.77 13.23 5.99
CA PRO A 63 -5.97 13.49 7.18
C PRO A 63 -4.55 13.79 6.70
N ASN A 64 -4.04 14.95 7.11
CA ASN A 64 -2.67 15.36 6.82
C ASN A 64 -1.77 14.40 7.59
N PHE A 65 -1.25 13.37 6.90
CA PHE A 65 -0.26 12.48 7.47
C PHE A 65 1.05 13.25 7.56
N ASP A 66 1.30 13.81 8.71
CA ASP A 66 2.63 14.31 9.01
C ASP A 66 3.49 13.12 9.45
N PHE A 67 4.07 12.48 8.44
CA PHE A 67 4.97 11.36 8.60
C PHE A 67 6.32 11.74 8.01
N SER A 68 7.33 11.81 8.85
CA SER A 68 8.70 12.06 8.41
C SER A 68 9.57 10.83 8.67
N VAL A 69 10.38 10.49 7.67
CA VAL A 69 11.47 9.53 7.78
C VAL A 69 12.76 10.32 7.90
N GLU A 70 13.38 10.28 9.06
CA GLU A 70 14.73 10.79 9.23
C GLU A 70 15.69 9.87 8.47
N ALA A 71 16.00 10.27 7.23
CA ALA A 71 16.93 9.48 6.42
C ALA A 71 18.34 9.62 7.00
N PRO A 72 19.05 8.52 7.28
CA PRO A 72 20.48 8.62 7.54
C PRO A 72 21.14 9.31 6.37
N HIS A 73 22.04 10.25 6.65
CA HIS A 73 22.71 11.03 5.65
C HIS A 73 23.26 10.10 4.55
N ARG A 74 22.81 10.31 3.30
CA ARG A 74 23.48 9.70 2.16
C ARG A 74 24.93 10.11 2.27
N SER A 75 25.82 9.15 2.44
CA SER A 75 27.25 9.41 2.24
C SER A 75 27.35 10.05 0.86
N ALA A 76 27.79 11.30 0.81
CA ALA A 76 27.92 12.03 -0.43
C ALA A 76 28.73 11.15 -1.38
N VAL A 77 28.14 10.81 -2.52
CA VAL A 77 28.88 10.08 -3.57
C VAL A 77 30.10 10.94 -3.92
N PRO A 78 31.33 10.45 -3.72
CA PRO A 78 32.50 11.24 -4.01
C PRO A 78 32.49 11.66 -5.48
N ARG A 79 32.80 12.91 -5.79
CA ARG A 79 32.80 13.44 -7.18
C ARG A 79 33.71 12.68 -8.16
N ALA A 80 34.63 11.84 -7.63
CA ALA A 80 35.54 11.01 -8.42
C ALA A 80 34.90 9.71 -8.96
N VAL A 81 33.63 9.45 -8.69
CA VAL A 81 32.97 8.15 -9.05
C VAL A 81 32.78 8.02 -10.56
N ASP A 82 32.62 9.14 -11.26
CA ASP A 82 32.43 9.16 -12.72
C ASP A 82 33.72 8.83 -13.49
N GLU A 83 34.89 8.99 -12.87
CA GLU A 83 36.19 8.77 -13.50
C GLU A 83 36.62 7.29 -13.47
N ILE A 84 36.08 6.50 -12.54
CA ILE A 84 36.41 5.08 -12.39
C ILE A 84 35.57 4.28 -13.37
N LYS A 85 36.20 3.81 -14.47
CA LYS A 85 35.56 2.98 -15.49
C LYS A 85 36.03 1.55 -15.40
N PHE A 86 35.12 0.61 -15.58
CA PHE A 86 35.37 -0.82 -15.58
C PHE A 86 34.39 -1.55 -16.49
N ASN A 87 34.73 -2.78 -16.90
CA ASN A 87 33.82 -3.61 -17.67
C ASN A 87 32.92 -4.37 -16.71
N LEU A 88 31.60 -4.19 -16.83
CA LEU A 88 30.63 -4.89 -15.99
C LEU A 88 30.36 -6.27 -16.55
N VAL A 89 30.54 -7.30 -15.74
CA VAL A 89 30.20 -8.70 -16.08
C VAL A 89 28.84 -9.08 -15.49
N ASP A 90 28.62 -8.81 -14.21
CA ASP A 90 27.31 -9.04 -13.54
C ASP A 90 27.19 -8.22 -12.26
N ILE A 91 25.97 -8.17 -11.71
CA ILE A 91 25.67 -7.56 -10.42
C ILE A 91 25.02 -8.61 -9.52
N HIS A 92 25.65 -8.86 -8.38
CA HIS A 92 25.11 -9.68 -7.32
C HIS A 92 24.31 -8.82 -6.34
N ILE A 93 23.03 -9.17 -6.14
CA ILE A 93 22.14 -8.48 -5.21
C ILE A 93 21.92 -9.37 -4.00
N GLU A 94 22.44 -8.94 -2.86
CA GLU A 94 22.35 -9.66 -1.61
C GLU A 94 21.35 -9.00 -0.64
N GLY A 95 20.72 -9.78 0.23
CA GLY A 95 19.81 -9.29 1.26
C GLY A 95 18.39 -8.99 0.78
N ALA A 96 18.11 -9.06 -0.53
CA ALA A 96 16.75 -8.93 -1.07
C ALA A 96 16.00 -10.26 -0.85
N LYS A 97 15.11 -10.31 0.14
CA LYS A 97 14.34 -11.50 0.50
C LYS A 97 12.89 -11.41 0.03
N THR A 98 12.33 -10.21 0.06
CA THR A 98 10.90 -9.97 -0.23
C THR A 98 10.62 -9.86 -1.72
N LEU A 99 11.49 -9.19 -2.46
CA LEU A 99 11.38 -9.10 -3.92
C LEU A 99 12.42 -10.01 -4.58
N PRO A 100 12.02 -10.81 -5.59
CA PRO A 100 12.95 -11.71 -6.26
C PRO A 100 14.00 -10.93 -7.07
N ALA A 101 15.24 -11.40 -7.09
CA ALA A 101 16.35 -10.78 -7.81
C ALA A 101 16.07 -10.59 -9.31
N SER A 102 15.24 -11.46 -9.91
CA SER A 102 14.81 -11.36 -11.31
C SER A 102 14.08 -10.05 -11.63
N GLN A 103 13.42 -9.45 -10.62
CA GLN A 103 12.71 -8.19 -10.79
C GLN A 103 13.67 -7.00 -10.99
N PHE A 104 14.90 -7.12 -10.52
CA PHE A 104 15.91 -6.06 -10.63
C PHE A 104 16.76 -6.20 -11.91
N ARG A 105 16.73 -7.35 -12.57
CA ARG A 105 17.52 -7.59 -13.79
C ARG A 105 17.33 -6.53 -14.90
N PRO A 106 16.12 -6.03 -15.17
CA PRO A 106 15.92 -4.96 -16.16
C PRO A 106 16.68 -3.67 -15.85
N LEU A 107 17.05 -3.41 -14.59
CA LEU A 107 17.76 -2.21 -14.17
C LEU A 107 19.21 -2.18 -14.67
N TYR A 108 19.85 -3.35 -14.85
CA TYR A 108 21.26 -3.45 -15.17
C TYR A 108 21.62 -4.36 -16.35
N GLN A 109 20.66 -5.13 -16.89
CA GLN A 109 20.95 -6.04 -18.01
C GLN A 109 21.57 -5.34 -19.23
N ASN A 110 21.19 -4.08 -19.48
CA ASN A 110 21.71 -3.28 -20.59
C ASN A 110 23.14 -2.76 -20.36
N LEU A 111 23.66 -2.87 -19.12
CA LEU A 111 24.99 -2.45 -18.70
C LEU A 111 25.99 -3.61 -18.80
N ILE A 112 25.51 -4.84 -18.79
CA ILE A 112 26.36 -6.06 -18.85
C ILE A 112 27.17 -6.07 -20.13
N GLY A 113 28.47 -6.36 -20.03
CA GLY A 113 29.41 -6.40 -21.14
C GLY A 113 29.86 -5.03 -21.65
N LYS A 114 29.45 -3.95 -20.99
CA LYS A 114 29.85 -2.59 -21.35
C LYS A 114 30.85 -2.01 -20.34
N GLN A 115 31.63 -1.05 -20.84
CA GLN A 115 32.42 -0.19 -19.97
C GLN A 115 31.49 0.86 -19.35
N ILE A 116 31.37 0.83 -18.02
CA ILE A 116 30.49 1.72 -17.24
C ILE A 116 31.30 2.43 -16.15
N SER A 117 30.72 3.46 -15.58
CA SER A 117 31.27 4.14 -14.40
C SER A 117 30.67 3.58 -13.11
N LEU A 118 31.32 3.82 -11.99
CA LEU A 118 30.80 3.44 -10.68
C LEU A 118 29.46 4.16 -10.37
N ALA A 119 29.23 5.34 -10.94
CA ALA A 119 27.95 6.06 -10.84
C ALA A 119 26.79 5.20 -11.34
N ASN A 120 26.97 4.43 -12.43
CA ASN A 120 25.92 3.56 -12.95
C ASN A 120 25.53 2.46 -11.95
N ILE A 121 26.48 1.96 -11.13
CA ILE A 121 26.17 0.98 -10.08
C ILE A 121 25.32 1.62 -8.95
N PHE A 122 25.61 2.87 -8.59
CA PHE A 122 24.76 3.61 -7.65
C PHE A 122 23.36 3.87 -8.21
N ASP A 123 23.23 4.16 -9.53
CA ASP A 123 21.93 4.30 -10.18
C ASP A 123 21.12 3.00 -10.12
N VAL A 124 21.77 1.85 -10.25
CA VAL A 124 21.13 0.54 -10.08
C VAL A 124 20.64 0.35 -8.64
N ALA A 125 21.47 0.71 -7.64
CA ALA A 125 21.06 0.64 -6.23
C ALA A 125 19.86 1.54 -5.94
N ASP A 126 19.85 2.77 -6.45
CA ASP A 126 18.71 3.69 -6.36
C ASP A 126 17.47 3.12 -7.08
N GLY A 127 17.65 2.44 -8.19
CA GLY A 127 16.61 1.73 -8.92
C GLY A 127 15.98 0.60 -8.11
N ILE A 128 16.78 -0.15 -7.37
CA ILE A 128 16.32 -1.19 -6.45
C ILE A 128 15.48 -0.58 -5.32
N GLU A 129 15.97 0.51 -4.67
CA GLU A 129 15.18 1.21 -3.65
C GLU A 129 13.83 1.70 -4.19
N LYS A 130 13.81 2.25 -5.41
CA LYS A 130 12.57 2.69 -6.07
C LYS A 130 11.60 1.54 -6.31
N ALA A 131 12.10 0.37 -6.73
CA ALA A 131 11.29 -0.82 -6.95
C ALA A 131 10.63 -1.29 -5.64
N TYR A 132 11.37 -1.33 -4.53
CA TYR A 132 10.82 -1.65 -3.21
C TYR A 132 9.79 -0.62 -2.76
N ARG A 133 10.07 0.67 -2.95
CA ARG A 133 9.14 1.76 -2.59
C ARG A 133 7.84 1.67 -3.39
N SER A 134 7.93 1.34 -4.68
CA SER A 134 6.76 1.11 -5.53
C SER A 134 5.95 -0.12 -5.12
N ALA A 135 6.60 -1.11 -4.50
CA ALA A 135 5.95 -2.28 -3.90
C ALA A 135 5.40 -2.03 -2.48
N GLY A 136 5.52 -0.78 -1.99
CA GLY A 136 4.98 -0.36 -0.69
C GLY A 136 5.93 -0.55 0.50
N TYR A 137 7.21 -0.84 0.28
CA TYR A 137 8.21 -0.98 1.35
C TYR A 137 9.03 0.31 1.51
N LEU A 138 8.83 1.00 2.61
CA LEU A 138 9.39 2.34 2.82
C LEU A 138 10.83 2.33 3.36
N LEU A 139 11.16 1.35 4.21
CA LEU A 139 12.41 1.30 4.98
C LEU A 139 13.49 0.45 4.32
N VAL A 140 13.48 0.34 3.00
CA VAL A 140 14.50 -0.44 2.28
C VAL A 140 15.64 0.45 1.83
N ARG A 141 16.86 -0.04 2.03
CA ARG A 141 18.08 0.61 1.58
C ARG A 141 18.87 -0.36 0.70
N ALA A 142 19.34 0.16 -0.42
CA ALA A 142 20.29 -0.54 -1.28
C ALA A 142 21.59 0.29 -1.37
N TYR A 143 22.71 -0.32 -1.09
CA TYR A 143 23.99 0.38 -1.12
C TYR A 143 25.10 -0.54 -1.64
N VAL A 144 26.16 0.08 -2.13
CA VAL A 144 27.36 -0.60 -2.59
C VAL A 144 28.35 -0.65 -1.44
N PRO A 145 28.60 -1.83 -0.84
CA PRO A 145 29.56 -1.94 0.24
C PRO A 145 31.00 -1.72 -0.30
N PRO A 146 31.96 -1.31 0.55
CA PRO A 146 33.37 -1.33 0.19
C PRO A 146 33.75 -2.75 -0.25
N GLN A 147 34.21 -2.90 -1.48
CA GLN A 147 34.53 -4.21 -2.05
C GLN A 147 35.71 -4.13 -3.02
N HIS A 148 36.45 -5.24 -3.14
CA HIS A 148 37.38 -5.41 -4.24
C HIS A 148 36.62 -5.98 -5.42
N VAL A 149 36.63 -5.24 -6.51
CA VAL A 149 35.98 -5.69 -7.75
C VAL A 149 36.91 -6.61 -8.47
N SER A 150 36.67 -7.91 -8.39
CA SER A 150 37.36 -8.93 -9.16
C SER A 150 36.45 -9.30 -10.35
N ASP A 151 37.07 -9.36 -11.53
CA ASP A 151 36.39 -9.86 -12.75
C ASP A 151 35.12 -9.09 -13.20
N GLY A 152 34.98 -7.82 -12.77
CA GLY A 152 33.85 -6.98 -13.19
C GLY A 152 32.51 -7.35 -12.55
N ILE A 153 32.48 -8.10 -11.46
CA ILE A 153 31.29 -8.45 -10.69
C ILE A 153 31.15 -7.50 -9.50
N PHE A 154 30.01 -6.86 -9.37
CA PHE A 154 29.67 -5.97 -8.27
C PHE A 154 28.63 -6.56 -7.35
N THR A 155 28.77 -6.32 -6.06
CA THR A 155 27.76 -6.67 -5.06
C THR A 155 27.01 -5.42 -4.63
N ILE A 156 25.67 -5.47 -4.66
CA ILE A 156 24.78 -4.48 -4.07
C ILE A 156 24.11 -5.12 -2.87
N GLN A 157 24.27 -4.52 -1.71
CA GLN A 157 23.65 -4.98 -0.48
C GLN A 157 22.31 -4.29 -0.31
N VAL A 158 21.24 -5.08 -0.11
CA VAL A 158 19.89 -4.62 0.22
C VAL A 158 19.63 -4.90 1.69
N VAL A 159 19.15 -3.90 2.40
CA VAL A 159 18.70 -4.01 3.79
C VAL A 159 17.22 -3.72 3.83
N GLU A 160 16.43 -4.73 4.12
CA GLU A 160 14.98 -4.64 4.29
C GLU A 160 14.69 -4.19 5.72
N GLY A 161 14.21 -2.93 5.86
CA GLY A 161 14.04 -2.31 7.15
C GLY A 161 12.72 -2.66 7.84
N TYR A 162 12.72 -2.55 9.15
CA TYR A 162 11.58 -2.82 10.02
C TYR A 162 11.60 -1.88 11.24
N VAL A 163 10.52 -1.89 12.03
CA VAL A 163 10.46 -1.14 13.29
C VAL A 163 10.77 -2.07 14.44
N GLU A 164 11.81 -1.74 15.19
CA GLU A 164 12.25 -2.49 16.38
C GLU A 164 11.54 -2.03 17.64
N SER A 165 11.29 -0.73 17.76
CA SER A 165 10.62 -0.17 18.93
C SER A 165 9.60 0.91 18.58
N THR A 166 8.61 1.07 19.45
CA THR A 166 7.64 2.16 19.36
C THR A 166 7.57 2.92 20.68
N SER A 167 7.55 4.24 20.62
CA SER A 167 7.34 5.11 21.77
C SER A 167 6.19 6.09 21.53
N VAL A 168 5.40 6.36 22.55
CA VAL A 168 4.30 7.32 22.51
C VAL A 168 4.57 8.42 23.53
N GLN A 169 4.59 9.67 23.08
CA GLN A 169 4.89 10.84 23.87
C GLN A 169 3.70 11.81 23.87
N GLY A 170 3.50 12.56 24.95
CA GLY A 170 2.46 13.61 25.03
C GLY A 170 1.04 13.09 25.28
N ALA A 171 0.85 11.80 25.56
CA ALA A 171 -0.46 11.22 25.84
C ALA A 171 -0.57 10.75 27.31
N SER A 172 -1.81 10.70 27.82
CA SER A 172 -2.09 10.11 29.12
C SER A 172 -1.72 8.61 29.15
N PRO A 173 -1.47 8.01 30.32
CA PRO A 173 -1.12 6.58 30.42
C PRO A 173 -2.16 5.65 29.78
N GLU A 174 -3.44 6.00 29.89
CA GLU A 174 -4.54 5.23 29.30
C GLU A 174 -4.52 5.32 27.78
N THR A 175 -4.39 6.52 27.23
CA THR A 175 -4.26 6.77 25.79
C THR A 175 -3.02 6.07 25.23
N GLN A 176 -1.88 6.14 25.92
CA GLN A 176 -0.66 5.42 25.51
C GLN A 176 -0.88 3.92 25.37
N ARG A 177 -1.65 3.32 26.30
CA ARG A 177 -1.95 1.87 26.23
C ARG A 177 -2.78 1.52 24.99
N ILE A 178 -3.77 2.35 24.64
CA ILE A 178 -4.60 2.16 23.45
C ILE A 178 -3.74 2.29 22.19
N LEU A 179 -2.96 3.38 22.10
CA LEU A 179 -2.11 3.66 20.93
C LEU A 179 -1.05 2.58 20.72
N LYS A 180 -0.43 2.05 21.76
CA LYS A 180 0.50 0.92 21.68
C LYS A 180 -0.17 -0.31 21.08
N GLY A 181 -1.46 -0.55 21.35
CA GLY A 181 -2.23 -1.62 20.70
C GLY A 181 -2.35 -1.44 19.18
N TYR A 182 -2.57 -0.19 18.72
CA TYR A 182 -2.63 0.12 17.29
C TYR A 182 -1.26 0.05 16.60
N LEU A 183 -0.18 0.28 17.33
CA LEU A 183 1.19 0.18 16.83
C LEU A 183 1.73 -1.26 16.81
N ALA A 184 1.11 -2.20 17.50
CA ALA A 184 1.59 -3.58 17.57
C ALA A 184 1.78 -4.26 16.20
N PRO A 185 0.92 -4.10 15.19
CA PRO A 185 1.16 -4.64 13.85
C PRO A 185 2.44 -4.12 13.20
N VAL A 186 2.82 -2.86 13.48
CA VAL A 186 4.04 -2.24 12.94
C VAL A 186 5.30 -2.93 13.45
N LEU A 187 5.31 -3.37 14.72
CA LEU A 187 6.43 -4.12 15.32
C LEU A 187 6.57 -5.54 14.78
N ASN A 188 5.47 -6.12 14.30
CA ASN A 188 5.44 -7.53 13.89
C ASN A 188 5.69 -7.73 12.38
N GLU A 189 5.78 -6.66 11.60
CA GLU A 189 5.94 -6.74 10.16
C GLU A 189 7.39 -6.48 9.72
N HIS A 190 8.00 -7.49 9.09
CA HIS A 190 9.37 -7.46 8.60
C HIS A 190 9.44 -7.98 7.15
N PRO A 191 9.77 -7.13 6.17
CA PRO A 191 9.97 -5.68 6.23
C PRO A 191 8.66 -4.91 6.35
N LEU A 192 8.75 -3.69 6.91
CA LEU A 192 7.58 -2.83 7.15
C LEU A 192 6.97 -2.32 5.85
N ARG A 193 5.64 -2.46 5.72
CA ARG A 193 4.86 -1.85 4.65
C ARG A 193 4.33 -0.48 5.03
N LEU A 194 4.30 0.40 4.05
CA LEU A 194 3.69 1.73 4.19
C LEU A 194 2.23 1.65 4.68
N THR A 195 1.44 0.74 4.11
CA THR A 195 0.03 0.56 4.47
C THR A 195 -0.20 0.18 5.92
N THR A 196 0.75 -0.53 6.54
CA THR A 196 0.64 -0.93 7.96
C THR A 196 0.85 0.26 8.88
N ILE A 197 1.84 1.11 8.59
CA ILE A 197 2.08 2.31 9.38
C ILE A 197 0.98 3.36 9.16
N GLU A 198 0.52 3.55 7.92
CA GLU A 198 -0.61 4.44 7.62
C GLU A 198 -1.87 4.04 8.40
N ARG A 199 -2.20 2.74 8.41
CA ARG A 199 -3.33 2.23 9.19
C ARG A 199 -3.17 2.49 10.67
N ALA A 200 -1.99 2.23 11.22
CA ALA A 200 -1.72 2.46 12.64
C ALA A 200 -1.87 3.95 13.02
N LEU A 201 -1.37 4.86 12.17
CA LEU A 201 -1.52 6.31 12.38
C LEU A 201 -2.96 6.77 12.22
N LEU A 202 -3.70 6.24 11.24
CA LEU A 202 -5.13 6.53 11.07
C LEU A 202 -5.91 6.15 12.33
N MET A 203 -5.76 4.91 12.80
CA MET A 203 -6.43 4.44 14.01
C MET A 203 -6.03 5.26 15.24
N SER A 204 -4.79 5.74 15.29
CA SER A 204 -4.33 6.61 16.38
C SER A 204 -5.02 7.98 16.36
N ASN A 205 -5.27 8.54 15.18
CA ASN A 205 -5.97 9.81 15.01
C ASN A 205 -7.50 9.69 15.11
N ASP A 206 -8.05 8.46 15.04
CA ASP A 206 -9.48 8.22 15.27
C ASP A 206 -9.85 8.23 16.77
N VAL A 207 -8.86 8.24 17.67
CA VAL A 207 -9.08 8.35 19.11
C VAL A 207 -9.54 9.78 19.42
N PRO A 208 -10.71 9.98 20.08
CA PRO A 208 -11.22 11.32 20.40
C PRO A 208 -10.23 12.17 21.17
N GLY A 209 -9.99 13.41 20.69
CA GLY A 209 -9.07 14.36 21.33
C GLY A 209 -7.59 14.03 21.12
N VAL A 210 -7.24 13.12 20.23
CA VAL A 210 -5.86 12.78 19.91
C VAL A 210 -5.50 13.29 18.52
N THR A 211 -4.39 14.02 18.43
CA THR A 211 -3.69 14.30 17.17
C THR A 211 -2.32 13.69 17.25
N ALA A 212 -2.07 12.67 16.42
CA ALA A 212 -0.85 11.87 16.47
C ALA A 212 0.00 12.09 15.22
N THR A 213 1.29 12.36 15.41
CA THR A 213 2.32 12.49 14.37
C THR A 213 3.39 11.45 14.57
N GLY A 214 3.77 10.72 13.51
CA GLY A 214 4.77 9.66 13.55
C GLY A 214 6.10 10.09 12.97
N VAL A 215 7.20 9.81 13.67
CA VAL A 215 8.58 9.99 13.19
C VAL A 215 9.32 8.67 13.27
N LEU A 216 9.85 8.20 12.14
CA LEU A 216 10.75 7.06 12.09
C LEU A 216 12.20 7.54 12.18
N ARG A 217 12.94 6.99 13.12
CA ARG A 217 14.37 7.25 13.32
C ARG A 217 15.15 5.96 13.15
N PRO A 218 16.32 5.98 12.48
CA PRO A 218 17.19 4.82 12.44
C PRO A 218 17.59 4.40 13.86
N ALA A 219 17.50 3.12 14.19
CA ALA A 219 18.04 2.60 15.42
C ALA A 219 19.56 2.63 15.39
N ALA A 220 20.20 3.02 16.49
CA ALA A 220 21.63 3.32 16.52
C ALA A 220 22.54 2.10 16.28
N ASN A 221 22.10 0.89 16.63
CA ASN A 221 22.97 -0.27 16.74
C ASN A 221 22.61 -1.45 15.84
N VAL A 222 21.50 -1.39 15.11
CA VAL A 222 21.01 -2.52 14.29
C VAL A 222 20.74 -2.05 12.88
N PRO A 223 21.50 -2.51 11.87
CA PRO A 223 21.26 -2.17 10.48
C PRO A 223 19.83 -2.59 10.04
N GLY A 224 19.09 -1.64 9.45
CA GLY A 224 17.72 -1.88 8.99
C GLY A 224 16.64 -1.72 10.06
N ALA A 225 17.00 -1.65 11.34
CA ALA A 225 16.04 -1.35 12.40
C ALA A 225 15.75 0.15 12.49
N SER A 226 14.52 0.49 12.85
CA SER A 226 14.09 1.87 13.08
C SER A 226 13.23 1.93 14.33
N ASP A 227 13.24 3.09 15.00
CA ASP A 227 12.37 3.39 16.13
C ASP A 227 11.25 4.31 15.65
N LEU A 228 10.01 3.96 15.96
CA LEU A 228 8.85 4.80 15.69
C LEU A 228 8.48 5.62 16.92
N VAL A 229 8.63 6.94 16.84
CA VAL A 229 8.20 7.88 17.87
C VAL A 229 6.87 8.48 17.45
N LEU A 230 5.82 8.20 18.22
CA LEU A 230 4.49 8.80 18.03
C LEU A 230 4.37 9.97 19.02
N THR A 231 4.31 11.19 18.49
CA THR A 231 4.04 12.39 19.29
C THR A 231 2.55 12.69 19.24
N VAL A 232 1.95 12.83 20.41
CA VAL A 232 0.51 13.05 20.58
C VAL A 232 0.29 14.43 21.18
N THR A 233 -0.62 15.18 20.56
CA THR A 233 -1.16 16.40 21.12
C THR A 233 -2.60 16.11 21.55
N GLN A 234 -2.89 16.38 22.83
CA GLN A 234 -4.24 16.31 23.39
C GLN A 234 -4.63 17.72 23.85
N PRO A 235 -5.85 18.23 23.50
CA PRO A 235 -6.33 19.45 24.13
C PRO A 235 -6.46 19.21 25.63
N GLU A 236 -5.93 20.12 26.45
CA GLU A 236 -6.21 20.11 27.88
C GLU A 236 -7.73 20.30 28.05
N LEU A 237 -8.36 19.30 28.67
CA LEU A 237 -9.72 19.47 29.17
C LEU A 237 -9.61 20.36 30.38
N GLU A 238 -9.88 21.68 30.20
CA GLU A 238 -10.14 22.56 31.34
C GLU A 238 -11.34 22.00 32.11
N ALA A 239 -11.07 21.62 33.37
CA ALA A 239 -12.06 21.09 34.31
C ALA A 239 -12.84 22.21 34.97
#